data_68dfafc54037096cded35635a9e08a2f
#
_entry.id   68dfafc54037096cded35635a9e08a2f
#
_cell.length_a   1.000
_cell.length_b   1.000
_cell.length_c   1.000
_cell.angle_alpha   90.00
_cell.angle_beta   90.00
_cell.angle_gamma   90.00
#
_symmetry.space_group_name_H-M   'P 1'
#
loop_
_entity.id
_entity.type
_entity.pdbx_description
1 polymer ?
#
loop_
_entity_poly.entity_id
_entity_poly.type
_entity_poly.pdbx_seq_one_letter_code
_entity_poly.pdbx_strand_id
1 'polypeptide(L)'
;MQHLITYAKDKTTGETRNIKDIESGLACNCVCGNCGGALEACKGKIRQHHFRHYSAAECKGAWESQLHLLSKAIIENRKMVAIPAWTGQYLTHKAKQQTFESVELEVVQDDLQPDCLCTYIDDVGNKQTLWIEILNTHAVDEEKAKKIKERGIACVEIDVSQLFQESEIIDEDILTDFLLNKADNRQWINNPIGEKDEQFYIREARKLNQQNNVIIRFIEEHSLDAKLVNKLTFICFYFYVQGFKLSTQTHNFLFDYITFYRSRIHERGEIEQRFFVSAMQFLTCNQVQLNRYRLRNYTKESIFCALCMDRKGLIKDLGRSIDEAIKPGKMR
;
A
#
# COMPACT_ATOMS: atom_id res chain seq x y z
N MET A 1 -29.25 22.44 16.40
CA MET A 1 -29.45 22.89 15.02
C MET A 1 -30.33 21.85 14.34
N GLN A 2 -31.27 22.24 13.49
CA GLN A 2 -32.14 21.28 12.80
C GLN A 2 -31.52 20.97 11.43
N HIS A 3 -31.14 19.73 11.22
CA HIS A 3 -30.59 19.28 9.93
C HIS A 3 -31.73 19.18 8.89
N LEU A 4 -31.49 19.69 7.70
CA LEU A 4 -32.44 19.67 6.57
C LEU A 4 -32.09 18.52 5.62
N ILE A 5 -33.12 17.81 5.16
CA ILE A 5 -32.96 16.78 4.15
C ILE A 5 -32.89 17.48 2.78
N THR A 6 -31.73 17.43 2.11
CA THR A 6 -31.53 18.03 0.78
C THR A 6 -31.30 17.00 -0.31
N TYR A 7 -31.11 15.73 0.05
CA TYR A 7 -30.95 14.59 -0.86
C TYR A 7 -31.93 13.48 -0.50
N ALA A 8 -32.45 12.82 -1.51
CA ALA A 8 -33.47 11.76 -1.39
C ALA A 8 -33.25 10.70 -2.48
N LYS A 9 -33.90 9.53 -2.37
CA LYS A 9 -33.97 8.55 -3.45
C LYS A 9 -35.17 8.83 -4.36
N ASP A 10 -35.00 8.74 -5.68
CA ASP A 10 -36.10 8.60 -6.61
C ASP A 10 -36.79 7.26 -6.37
N LYS A 11 -38.12 7.29 -6.22
CA LYS A 11 -38.87 6.08 -5.89
C LYS A 11 -38.85 5.03 -7.00
N THR A 12 -38.66 5.44 -8.25
CA THR A 12 -38.71 4.54 -9.42
C THR A 12 -37.35 4.02 -9.80
N THR A 13 -36.35 4.92 -9.87
CA THR A 13 -35.01 4.57 -10.34
C THR A 13 -34.04 4.20 -9.21
N GLY A 14 -34.33 4.60 -7.97
CA GLY A 14 -33.42 4.45 -6.83
C GLY A 14 -32.28 5.45 -6.81
N GLU A 15 -32.15 6.30 -7.84
CA GLU A 15 -31.06 7.29 -7.94
C GLU A 15 -31.14 8.35 -6.86
N THR A 16 -29.99 8.86 -6.43
CA THR A 16 -29.91 10.00 -5.51
C THR A 16 -30.27 11.29 -6.21
N ARG A 17 -31.25 12.02 -5.66
CA ARG A 17 -31.79 13.28 -6.19
C ARG A 17 -31.52 14.44 -5.25
N ASN A 18 -30.99 15.55 -5.78
CA ASN A 18 -30.84 16.81 -5.05
C ASN A 18 -32.16 17.59 -5.08
N ILE A 19 -32.55 18.24 -3.98
CA ILE A 19 -33.73 19.11 -3.87
C ILE A 19 -33.72 20.21 -4.92
N LYS A 20 -32.57 20.68 -5.40
CA LYS A 20 -32.43 21.74 -6.40
C LYS A 20 -32.97 21.31 -7.76
N ASP A 21 -32.84 20.03 -8.13
CA ASP A 21 -33.03 19.49 -9.49
C ASP A 21 -34.40 18.87 -9.72
N ILE A 22 -35.31 18.95 -8.75
CA ILE A 22 -36.61 18.27 -8.78
C ILE A 22 -37.78 19.26 -8.69
N GLU A 23 -38.97 18.77 -9.01
CA GLU A 23 -40.23 19.53 -8.90
C GLU A 23 -40.64 19.71 -7.41
N SER A 24 -41.41 20.78 -7.15
CA SER A 24 -41.95 21.06 -5.82
C SER A 24 -43.09 20.11 -5.46
N GLY A 25 -43.28 19.87 -4.17
CA GLY A 25 -44.34 19.05 -3.64
C GLY A 25 -44.08 17.54 -3.81
N LEU A 26 -45.17 16.78 -3.93
CA LEU A 26 -45.10 15.32 -4.11
C LEU A 26 -44.77 14.89 -5.54
N ALA A 27 -44.80 15.81 -6.49
CA ALA A 27 -44.40 15.55 -7.88
C ALA A 27 -42.91 15.14 -7.99
N CYS A 28 -42.11 15.43 -6.98
CA CYS A 28 -40.71 14.98 -6.91
C CYS A 28 -40.54 13.46 -6.97
N ASN A 29 -41.57 12.67 -6.66
CA ASN A 29 -41.53 11.20 -6.61
C ASN A 29 -40.35 10.66 -5.74
N CYS A 30 -40.07 11.33 -4.63
CA CYS A 30 -38.93 11.04 -3.78
C CYS A 30 -39.32 10.29 -2.52
N VAL A 31 -38.42 9.43 -2.07
CA VAL A 31 -38.54 8.68 -0.81
C VAL A 31 -37.29 8.88 0.08
N CYS A 32 -37.51 8.79 1.38
CA CYS A 32 -36.43 8.82 2.37
C CYS A 32 -35.57 7.57 2.24
N GLY A 33 -34.26 7.75 2.17
CA GLY A 33 -33.29 6.63 2.12
C GLY A 33 -33.31 5.75 3.34
N ASN A 34 -33.73 6.27 4.52
CA ASN A 34 -33.77 5.52 5.76
C ASN A 34 -35.04 4.70 5.92
N CYS A 35 -36.21 5.35 5.83
CA CYS A 35 -37.49 4.69 6.15
C CYS A 35 -38.33 4.34 4.91
N GLY A 36 -37.89 4.70 3.70
CA GLY A 36 -38.68 4.51 2.47
C GLY A 36 -39.96 5.36 2.37
N GLY A 37 -40.25 6.20 3.37
CA GLY A 37 -41.41 7.04 3.41
C GLY A 37 -41.40 8.13 2.33
N ALA A 38 -42.58 8.45 1.75
CA ALA A 38 -42.69 9.50 0.76
C ALA A 38 -42.24 10.86 1.31
N LEU A 39 -41.50 11.58 0.48
CA LEU A 39 -41.01 12.92 0.77
C LEU A 39 -41.74 13.97 -0.09
N GLU A 40 -41.94 15.13 0.48
CA GLU A 40 -42.44 16.32 -0.21
C GLU A 40 -41.29 17.34 -0.34
N ALA A 41 -41.10 17.86 -1.53
CA ALA A 41 -40.10 18.89 -1.82
C ALA A 41 -40.61 20.27 -1.44
N CYS A 42 -40.10 20.84 -0.35
CA CYS A 42 -40.43 22.18 0.13
C CYS A 42 -39.53 23.21 -0.53
N LYS A 43 -40.04 23.92 -1.55
CA LYS A 43 -39.31 24.94 -2.35
C LYS A 43 -39.90 26.34 -2.18
N GLY A 44 -40.13 26.76 -0.93
CA GLY A 44 -40.66 28.09 -0.60
C GLY A 44 -39.62 29.20 -0.78
N LYS A 45 -40.07 30.47 -0.82
CA LYS A 45 -39.23 31.64 -1.06
C LYS A 45 -38.42 32.11 0.19
N ILE A 46 -38.78 31.64 1.38
CA ILE A 46 -38.25 32.19 2.65
C ILE A 46 -37.25 31.25 3.30
N ARG A 47 -37.50 29.95 3.25
CA ARG A 47 -36.64 28.93 3.88
C ARG A 47 -35.79 28.23 2.85
N GLN A 48 -34.62 27.73 3.29
CA GLN A 48 -33.78 26.80 2.52
C GLN A 48 -34.62 25.67 1.97
N HIS A 49 -34.45 25.35 0.68
CA HIS A 49 -35.18 24.26 0.04
C HIS A 49 -34.78 22.93 0.69
N HIS A 50 -35.74 22.10 1.06
CA HIS A 50 -35.54 20.83 1.72
C HIS A 50 -36.65 19.84 1.47
N PHE A 51 -36.43 18.58 1.74
CA PHE A 51 -37.48 17.57 1.79
C PHE A 51 -38.05 17.47 3.19
N ARG A 52 -39.32 17.17 3.30
CA ARG A 52 -39.96 16.75 4.55
C ARG A 52 -40.76 15.47 4.31
N HIS A 53 -40.91 14.65 5.36
CA HIS A 53 -41.77 13.49 5.29
C HIS A 53 -43.23 13.94 5.09
N TYR A 54 -43.90 13.32 4.12
CA TYR A 54 -45.32 13.65 3.80
C TYR A 54 -46.26 13.23 4.95
N SER A 55 -46.09 12.04 5.48
CA SER A 55 -46.73 11.62 6.74
C SER A 55 -45.85 12.11 7.87
N ALA A 56 -46.34 12.93 8.76
CA ALA A 56 -45.60 13.59 9.86
C ALA A 56 -44.81 12.68 10.82
N ALA A 57 -44.34 11.53 10.35
CA ALA A 57 -43.50 10.59 11.09
C ALA A 57 -42.08 11.16 11.25
N GLU A 58 -41.58 11.29 12.46
CA GLU A 58 -40.20 11.63 12.72
C GLU A 58 -39.31 10.47 12.26
N CYS A 59 -38.39 10.76 11.34
CA CYS A 59 -37.37 9.82 10.89
C CYS A 59 -35.98 10.30 11.35
N LYS A 60 -35.53 9.82 12.50
CA LYS A 60 -34.26 10.26 13.10
C LYS A 60 -33.04 9.93 12.26
N GLY A 61 -33.10 8.89 11.40
CA GLY A 61 -31.99 8.48 10.52
C GLY A 61 -32.00 9.14 9.14
N ALA A 62 -32.89 10.13 8.89
CA ALA A 62 -32.98 10.73 7.55
C ALA A 62 -31.76 11.57 7.16
N TRP A 63 -31.12 12.23 8.13
CA TRP A 63 -29.91 13.01 7.92
C TRP A 63 -28.73 12.08 7.57
N GLU A 64 -28.50 11.08 8.39
CA GLU A 64 -27.44 10.10 8.20
C GLU A 64 -27.62 9.36 6.88
N SER A 65 -28.85 9.01 6.53
CA SER A 65 -29.16 8.33 5.28
C SER A 65 -28.83 9.18 4.05
N GLN A 66 -29.10 10.49 4.04
CA GLN A 66 -28.76 11.33 2.89
C GLN A 66 -27.23 11.48 2.73
N LEU A 67 -26.47 11.60 3.81
CA LEU A 67 -25.01 11.67 3.76
C LEU A 67 -24.42 10.38 3.18
N HIS A 68 -24.92 9.24 3.61
CA HIS A 68 -24.55 7.92 3.10
C HIS A 68 -24.88 7.76 1.61
N LEU A 69 -26.10 8.15 1.18
CA LEU A 69 -26.53 8.11 -0.21
C LEU A 69 -25.66 8.99 -1.11
N LEU A 70 -25.43 10.24 -0.67
CA LEU A 70 -24.62 11.18 -1.45
C LEU A 70 -23.18 10.72 -1.58
N SER A 71 -22.59 10.19 -0.50
CA SER A 71 -21.24 9.64 -0.54
C SER A 71 -21.10 8.54 -1.59
N LYS A 72 -22.02 7.59 -1.64
CA LYS A 72 -22.04 6.53 -2.66
C LYS A 72 -22.19 7.09 -4.07
N ALA A 73 -23.13 8.02 -4.27
CA ALA A 73 -23.35 8.65 -5.57
C ALA A 73 -22.12 9.42 -6.08
N ILE A 74 -21.40 10.11 -5.20
CA ILE A 74 -20.14 10.80 -5.55
C ILE A 74 -19.09 9.78 -6.01
N ILE A 75 -18.89 8.69 -5.24
CA ILE A 75 -17.90 7.68 -5.58
C ILE A 75 -18.24 7.00 -6.92
N GLU A 76 -19.51 6.67 -7.15
CA GLU A 76 -19.98 6.07 -8.39
C GLU A 76 -19.73 6.99 -9.59
N ASN A 77 -20.11 8.27 -9.47
CA ASN A 77 -19.98 9.25 -10.56
C ASN A 77 -18.52 9.62 -10.84
N ARG A 78 -17.70 9.79 -9.80
CA ARG A 78 -16.30 10.20 -9.93
C ARG A 78 -15.36 9.04 -10.21
N LYS A 79 -15.79 7.81 -9.91
CA LYS A 79 -14.97 6.59 -10.05
C LYS A 79 -13.58 6.72 -9.43
N MET A 80 -13.51 7.38 -8.30
CA MET A 80 -12.26 7.67 -7.60
C MET A 80 -12.53 7.85 -6.11
N VAL A 81 -11.57 7.45 -5.30
CA VAL A 81 -11.57 7.69 -3.86
C VAL A 81 -10.14 7.77 -3.34
N ALA A 82 -9.89 8.56 -2.30
CA ALA A 82 -8.64 8.46 -1.57
C ALA A 82 -8.68 7.23 -0.68
N ILE A 83 -7.67 6.36 -0.73
CA ILE A 83 -7.52 5.21 0.16
C ILE A 83 -6.43 5.48 1.20
N PRO A 84 -6.59 4.96 2.45
CA PRO A 84 -5.65 5.24 3.52
C PRO A 84 -4.32 4.52 3.31
N ALA A 85 -3.28 5.00 4.01
CA ALA A 85 -2.04 4.26 4.15
C ALA A 85 -2.32 2.89 4.80
N TRP A 86 -1.48 1.92 4.46
CA TRP A 86 -1.46 0.63 5.13
C TRP A 86 -0.06 0.37 5.67
N THR A 87 0.04 -0.06 6.92
CA THR A 87 1.32 -0.33 7.57
C THR A 87 1.29 -1.74 8.16
N GLY A 88 2.16 -2.59 7.65
CA GLY A 88 2.51 -3.87 8.21
C GLY A 88 3.68 -3.76 9.18
N GLN A 89 4.30 -4.88 9.51
CA GLN A 89 5.46 -4.91 10.42
C GLN A 89 6.73 -4.33 9.76
N TYR A 90 6.90 -4.53 8.44
CA TYR A 90 8.12 -4.19 7.71
C TYR A 90 7.88 -3.31 6.48
N LEU A 91 6.63 -3.16 6.06
CA LEU A 91 6.26 -2.47 4.83
C LEU A 91 5.16 -1.46 5.10
N THR A 92 5.26 -0.29 4.46
CA THR A 92 4.20 0.72 4.49
C THR A 92 3.85 1.14 3.07
N HIS A 93 2.58 1.03 2.74
CA HIS A 93 2.00 1.63 1.54
C HIS A 93 1.44 3.00 1.88
N LYS A 94 1.81 4.01 1.12
CA LYS A 94 1.31 5.38 1.32
C LYS A 94 -0.15 5.49 0.94
N ALA A 95 -0.87 6.39 1.60
CA ALA A 95 -2.18 6.82 1.14
C ALA A 95 -2.11 7.33 -0.31
N LYS A 96 -3.13 7.04 -1.11
CA LYS A 96 -3.19 7.46 -2.52
C LYS A 96 -4.62 7.64 -2.98
N GLN A 97 -4.80 8.36 -4.08
CA GLN A 97 -6.04 8.31 -4.84
C GLN A 97 -6.10 7.00 -5.64
N GLN A 98 -7.24 6.33 -5.60
CA GLN A 98 -7.50 5.13 -6.38
C GLN A 98 -8.63 5.40 -7.35
N THR A 99 -8.36 5.24 -8.64
CA THR A 99 -9.34 5.35 -9.72
C THR A 99 -9.92 3.97 -10.05
N PHE A 100 -11.16 3.94 -10.52
CA PHE A 100 -11.91 2.73 -10.82
C PHE A 100 -12.39 2.72 -12.28
N GLU A 101 -12.45 1.53 -12.87
CA GLU A 101 -13.11 1.32 -14.15
C GLU A 101 -14.64 1.29 -13.99
N SER A 102 -15.11 0.61 -12.94
CA SER A 102 -16.51 0.55 -12.58
C SER A 102 -16.69 0.67 -11.07
N VAL A 103 -17.85 1.23 -10.69
CA VAL A 103 -18.35 1.25 -9.32
C VAL A 103 -19.80 0.80 -9.40
N GLU A 104 -20.15 -0.21 -8.62
CA GLU A 104 -21.51 -0.76 -8.53
C GLU A 104 -21.98 -0.62 -7.08
N LEU A 105 -23.17 -0.09 -6.88
CA LEU A 105 -23.71 0.19 -5.55
C LEU A 105 -24.56 -0.96 -5.04
N GLU A 106 -24.38 -1.30 -3.77
CA GLU A 106 -25.25 -2.23 -3.01
C GLU A 106 -25.44 -3.60 -3.69
N VAL A 107 -24.40 -4.09 -4.42
CA VAL A 107 -24.44 -5.38 -5.10
C VAL A 107 -24.24 -6.51 -4.11
N VAL A 108 -25.19 -7.42 -4.06
CA VAL A 108 -25.10 -8.61 -3.19
C VAL A 108 -24.02 -9.57 -3.73
N GLN A 109 -23.07 -9.89 -2.87
CA GLN A 109 -22.01 -10.86 -3.10
C GLN A 109 -22.16 -11.99 -2.07
N ASP A 110 -22.79 -13.08 -2.46
CA ASP A 110 -23.22 -14.17 -1.58
C ASP A 110 -24.13 -13.67 -0.44
N ASP A 111 -23.63 -13.66 0.79
CA ASP A 111 -24.32 -13.19 2.00
C ASP A 111 -23.84 -11.82 2.49
N LEU A 112 -23.03 -11.12 1.69
CA LEU A 112 -22.51 -9.79 2.00
C LEU A 112 -22.93 -8.78 0.94
N GLN A 113 -23.07 -7.54 1.34
CA GLN A 113 -23.42 -6.43 0.46
C GLN A 113 -22.56 -5.23 0.82
N PRO A 114 -21.57 -4.86 -0.03
CA PRO A 114 -20.81 -3.63 0.16
C PRO A 114 -21.64 -2.42 -0.27
N ASP A 115 -21.33 -1.24 0.29
CA ASP A 115 -21.88 0.02 -0.17
C ASP A 115 -21.44 0.32 -1.61
N CYS A 116 -20.15 0.12 -1.90
CA CYS A 116 -19.61 0.22 -3.26
C CYS A 116 -18.69 -0.98 -3.56
N LEU A 117 -18.99 -1.66 -4.65
CA LEU A 117 -18.10 -2.65 -5.28
C LEU A 117 -17.32 -1.95 -6.40
N CYS A 118 -16.05 -1.70 -6.18
CA CYS A 118 -15.18 -0.99 -7.11
C CYS A 118 -14.25 -1.95 -7.86
N THR A 119 -14.09 -1.76 -9.16
CA THR A 119 -13.15 -2.52 -9.99
C THR A 119 -12.08 -1.59 -10.55
N TYR A 120 -10.81 -2.01 -10.52
CA TYR A 120 -9.70 -1.27 -11.09
C TYR A 120 -8.64 -2.21 -11.69
N ILE A 121 -7.73 -1.64 -12.49
CA ILE A 121 -6.55 -2.35 -12.99
C ILE A 121 -5.34 -1.91 -12.17
N ASP A 122 -4.58 -2.89 -11.67
CA ASP A 122 -3.34 -2.62 -10.94
C ASP A 122 -2.18 -2.25 -11.88
N ASP A 123 -1.03 -1.83 -11.31
CA ASP A 123 0.14 -1.37 -12.06
C ASP A 123 0.77 -2.46 -12.97
N VAL A 124 0.38 -3.72 -12.79
CA VAL A 124 0.85 -4.86 -13.60
C VAL A 124 -0.21 -5.37 -14.58
N GLY A 125 -1.37 -4.70 -14.65
CA GLY A 125 -2.43 -4.98 -15.61
C GLY A 125 -3.46 -6.02 -15.16
N ASN A 126 -3.49 -6.41 -13.89
CA ASN A 126 -4.49 -7.33 -13.38
C ASN A 126 -5.74 -6.58 -12.91
N LYS A 127 -6.90 -7.19 -13.18
CA LYS A 127 -8.16 -6.71 -12.65
C LYS A 127 -8.28 -7.02 -11.16
N GLN A 128 -8.52 -5.98 -10.35
CA GLN A 128 -8.66 -6.03 -8.90
C GLN A 128 -10.02 -5.50 -8.48
N THR A 129 -10.45 -5.88 -7.28
CA THR A 129 -11.68 -5.36 -6.66
C THR A 129 -11.35 -4.72 -5.32
N LEU A 130 -12.05 -3.64 -5.00
CA LEU A 130 -12.01 -2.96 -3.70
C LEU A 130 -13.44 -2.71 -3.25
N TRP A 131 -13.78 -3.16 -2.06
CA TRP A 131 -15.02 -2.79 -1.39
C TRP A 131 -14.84 -1.51 -0.60
N ILE A 132 -15.83 -0.63 -0.67
CA ILE A 132 -15.89 0.58 0.14
C ILE A 132 -17.15 0.52 0.98
N GLU A 133 -16.98 0.72 2.28
CA GLU A 133 -18.04 0.86 3.27
C GLU A 133 -18.06 2.31 3.76
N ILE A 134 -19.23 2.88 3.88
CA ILE A 134 -19.42 4.26 4.37
C ILE A 134 -19.96 4.21 5.81
N LEU A 135 -19.07 4.47 6.76
CA LEU A 135 -19.45 4.60 8.16
C LEU A 135 -20.13 5.96 8.40
N ASN A 136 -21.36 5.92 8.84
CA ASN A 136 -22.06 7.10 9.30
C ASN A 136 -22.56 6.98 10.74
N THR A 137 -23.26 5.91 11.08
CA THR A 137 -23.78 5.66 12.45
C THR A 137 -23.23 4.38 13.05
N HIS A 138 -22.98 3.37 12.22
CA HIS A 138 -22.50 2.07 12.67
C HIS A 138 -21.34 1.64 11.81
N ALA A 139 -20.20 1.33 12.46
CA ALA A 139 -19.06 0.70 11.82
C ALA A 139 -19.44 -0.68 11.26
N VAL A 140 -18.63 -1.18 10.35
CA VAL A 140 -18.73 -2.56 9.89
C VAL A 140 -18.69 -3.48 11.12
N ASP A 141 -19.73 -4.30 11.28
CA ASP A 141 -19.83 -5.19 12.43
C ASP A 141 -18.74 -6.29 12.38
N GLU A 142 -18.43 -6.85 13.56
CA GLU A 142 -17.34 -7.82 13.69
C GLU A 142 -17.56 -9.07 12.83
N GLU A 143 -18.82 -9.51 12.65
CA GLU A 143 -19.14 -10.68 11.81
C GLU A 143 -18.87 -10.39 10.34
N LYS A 144 -19.32 -9.23 9.82
CA LYS A 144 -19.05 -8.79 8.44
C LYS A 144 -17.54 -8.61 8.22
N ALA A 145 -16.84 -7.96 9.16
CA ALA A 145 -15.39 -7.75 9.09
C ALA A 145 -14.63 -9.10 9.06
N LYS A 146 -15.06 -10.08 9.86
CA LYS A 146 -14.48 -11.42 9.88
C LYS A 146 -14.68 -12.12 8.53
N LYS A 147 -15.89 -12.10 7.96
CA LYS A 147 -16.18 -12.71 6.65
C LYS A 147 -15.36 -12.04 5.53
N ILE A 148 -15.19 -10.72 5.55
CA ILE A 148 -14.35 -9.97 4.61
C ILE A 148 -12.91 -10.46 4.67
N LYS A 149 -12.35 -10.62 5.88
CA LYS A 149 -10.98 -11.13 6.07
C LYS A 149 -10.82 -12.57 5.63
N GLU A 150 -11.73 -13.46 6.04
CA GLU A 150 -11.68 -14.89 5.69
C GLU A 150 -11.76 -15.12 4.17
N ARG A 151 -12.49 -14.27 3.44
CA ARG A 151 -12.61 -14.34 1.98
C ARG A 151 -11.50 -13.60 1.23
N GLY A 152 -10.59 -12.93 1.95
CA GLY A 152 -9.50 -12.16 1.35
C GLY A 152 -9.97 -10.98 0.53
N ILE A 153 -11.11 -10.36 0.88
CA ILE A 153 -11.67 -9.22 0.17
C ILE A 153 -10.95 -7.94 0.58
N ALA A 154 -10.44 -7.17 -0.37
CA ALA A 154 -9.91 -5.83 -0.08
C ALA A 154 -11.07 -4.90 0.27
N CYS A 155 -11.02 -4.28 1.45
CA CYS A 155 -12.11 -3.43 1.95
C CYS A 155 -11.60 -2.26 2.77
N VAL A 156 -12.10 -1.06 2.45
CA VAL A 156 -11.84 0.20 3.15
C VAL A 156 -13.15 0.71 3.73
N GLU A 157 -13.15 1.11 5.00
CA GLU A 157 -14.22 1.85 5.64
C GLU A 157 -13.87 3.34 5.67
N ILE A 158 -14.81 4.20 5.29
CA ILE A 158 -14.68 5.66 5.27
C ILE A 158 -15.66 6.25 6.27
N ASP A 159 -15.15 6.86 7.33
CA ASP A 159 -15.96 7.49 8.37
C ASP A 159 -16.34 8.92 7.97
N VAL A 160 -17.63 9.13 7.66
CA VAL A 160 -18.23 10.43 7.36
C VAL A 160 -19.07 10.96 8.52
N SER A 161 -19.15 10.26 9.65
CA SER A 161 -20.06 10.55 10.78
C SER A 161 -19.80 11.91 11.42
N GLN A 162 -18.56 12.39 11.38
CA GLN A 162 -18.18 13.68 11.97
C GLN A 162 -18.36 14.86 11.01
N LEU A 163 -18.62 14.59 9.72
CA LEU A 163 -18.83 15.65 8.76
C LEU A 163 -20.20 16.30 8.96
N PHE A 164 -20.25 17.61 8.85
CA PHE A 164 -21.50 18.40 8.90
C PHE A 164 -22.33 18.32 10.19
N GLN A 165 -21.75 17.86 11.31
CA GLN A 165 -22.49 17.80 12.58
C GLN A 165 -23.05 19.17 13.02
N GLU A 166 -22.34 20.25 12.70
CA GLU A 166 -22.74 21.63 13.00
C GLU A 166 -23.36 22.36 11.81
N SER A 167 -23.70 21.65 10.72
CA SER A 167 -24.24 22.22 9.50
C SER A 167 -25.71 21.88 9.33
N GLU A 168 -26.53 22.83 8.84
CA GLU A 168 -27.94 22.57 8.52
C GLU A 168 -28.12 21.71 7.27
N ILE A 169 -27.19 21.81 6.31
CA ILE A 169 -27.20 21.10 5.02
C ILE A 169 -25.85 20.43 4.76
N ILE A 170 -25.85 19.43 3.90
CA ILE A 170 -24.63 18.82 3.37
C ILE A 170 -24.09 19.70 2.23
N ASP A 171 -22.84 20.10 2.35
CA ASP A 171 -22.08 20.74 1.28
C ASP A 171 -21.45 19.66 0.41
N GLU A 172 -21.90 19.53 -0.84
CA GLU A 172 -21.47 18.50 -1.77
C GLU A 172 -19.99 18.66 -2.19
N ASP A 173 -19.51 19.90 -2.32
CA ASP A 173 -18.13 20.17 -2.71
C ASP A 173 -17.16 19.75 -1.58
N ILE A 174 -17.52 20.07 -0.34
CA ILE A 174 -16.75 19.64 0.85
C ILE A 174 -16.73 18.12 0.96
N LEU A 175 -17.87 17.47 0.79
CA LEU A 175 -17.96 16.00 0.83
C LEU A 175 -17.16 15.36 -0.31
N THR A 176 -17.24 15.94 -1.51
CA THR A 176 -16.49 15.48 -2.68
C THR A 176 -14.97 15.60 -2.43
N ASP A 177 -14.51 16.75 -1.97
CA ASP A 177 -13.08 16.93 -1.64
C ASP A 177 -12.63 15.94 -0.57
N PHE A 178 -13.44 15.72 0.47
CA PHE A 178 -13.15 14.75 1.52
C PHE A 178 -13.03 13.33 0.96
N LEU A 179 -13.98 12.89 0.15
CA LEU A 179 -13.98 11.52 -0.40
C LEU A 179 -12.86 11.28 -1.39
N LEU A 180 -12.52 12.26 -2.23
CA LEU A 180 -11.57 12.07 -3.33
C LEU A 180 -10.13 12.40 -2.96
N ASN A 181 -9.91 13.36 -2.07
CA ASN A 181 -8.58 13.95 -1.86
C ASN A 181 -8.00 13.73 -0.46
N LYS A 182 -8.83 13.43 0.55
CA LYS A 182 -8.38 13.26 1.93
C LYS A 182 -8.42 11.80 2.33
N ALA A 183 -7.32 11.31 2.89
CA ALA A 183 -7.22 9.94 3.38
C ALA A 183 -7.48 9.80 4.89
N ASP A 184 -7.86 10.89 5.54
CA ASP A 184 -8.20 10.93 6.96
C ASP A 184 -9.54 10.21 7.22
N ASN A 185 -9.76 9.78 8.45
CA ASN A 185 -10.98 9.10 8.90
C ASN A 185 -11.32 7.85 8.06
N ARG A 186 -10.29 7.06 7.73
CA ARG A 186 -10.45 5.83 6.94
C ARG A 186 -9.61 4.72 7.53
N GLN A 187 -10.09 3.51 7.40
CA GLN A 187 -9.33 2.34 7.81
C GLN A 187 -9.50 1.18 6.83
N TRP A 188 -8.45 0.39 6.72
CA TRP A 188 -8.54 -0.91 6.07
C TRP A 188 -9.25 -1.89 7.01
N ILE A 189 -10.38 -2.42 6.57
CA ILE A 189 -10.97 -3.60 7.19
C ILE A 189 -10.14 -4.83 6.85
N ASN A 190 -9.67 -4.89 5.58
CA ASN A 190 -8.74 -5.91 5.09
C ASN A 190 -7.96 -5.39 3.89
N ASN A 191 -6.63 -5.66 3.85
CA ASN A 191 -5.78 -5.33 2.72
C ASN A 191 -4.93 -6.53 2.29
N PRO A 192 -5.49 -7.47 1.53
CA PRO A 192 -4.78 -8.69 1.13
C PRO A 192 -3.58 -8.42 0.21
N ILE A 193 -3.56 -7.29 -0.52
CA ILE A 193 -2.44 -6.90 -1.36
C ILE A 193 -1.27 -6.48 -0.46
N GLY A 194 -1.50 -5.60 0.51
CA GLY A 194 -0.48 -5.18 1.47
C GLY A 194 0.10 -6.37 2.26
N GLU A 195 -0.76 -7.28 2.72
CA GLU A 195 -0.34 -8.49 3.41
C GLU A 195 0.52 -9.42 2.52
N LYS A 196 0.15 -9.59 1.26
CA LYS A 196 0.91 -10.38 0.29
C LYS A 196 2.28 -9.77 0.01
N ASP A 197 2.35 -8.46 -0.16
CA ASP A 197 3.59 -7.73 -0.38
C ASP A 197 4.51 -7.83 0.84
N GLU A 198 3.97 -7.75 2.05
CA GLU A 198 4.74 -7.94 3.27
C GLU A 198 5.27 -9.37 3.39
N GLN A 199 4.46 -10.39 3.09
CA GLN A 199 4.91 -11.79 3.09
C GLN A 199 6.00 -12.04 2.04
N PHE A 200 5.93 -11.39 0.90
CA PHE A 200 7.01 -11.41 -0.09
C PHE A 200 8.29 -10.77 0.47
N TYR A 201 8.18 -9.59 1.09
CA TYR A 201 9.31 -8.89 1.73
C TYR A 201 9.96 -9.74 2.82
N ILE A 202 9.19 -10.36 3.70
CA ILE A 202 9.69 -11.25 4.75
C ILE A 202 10.45 -12.44 4.16
N ARG A 203 9.94 -13.04 3.08
CA ARG A 203 10.63 -14.15 2.38
C ARG A 203 11.98 -13.73 1.82
N GLU A 204 12.02 -12.60 1.15
CA GLU A 204 13.27 -12.09 0.56
C GLU A 204 14.28 -11.69 1.66
N ALA A 205 13.83 -11.10 2.76
CA ALA A 205 14.67 -10.79 3.91
C ALA A 205 15.25 -12.08 4.56
N ARG A 206 14.45 -13.14 4.67
CA ARG A 206 14.95 -14.44 5.18
C ARG A 206 16.00 -15.06 4.26
N LYS A 207 15.80 -15.05 2.94
CA LYS A 207 16.81 -15.50 1.98
C LYS A 207 18.12 -14.72 2.13
N LEU A 208 18.01 -13.39 2.23
CA LEU A 208 19.17 -12.52 2.41
C LEU A 208 19.94 -12.83 3.69
N ASN A 209 19.23 -13.05 4.81
CA ASN A 209 19.86 -13.43 6.08
C ASN A 209 20.56 -14.78 6.00
N GLN A 210 20.00 -15.76 5.29
CA GLN A 210 20.66 -17.05 5.06
C GLN A 210 21.95 -16.88 4.26
N GLN A 211 21.94 -16.08 3.19
CA GLN A 211 23.12 -15.76 2.40
C GLN A 211 24.21 -15.10 3.25
N ASN A 212 23.83 -14.12 4.08
CA ASN A 212 24.77 -13.42 4.96
C ASN A 212 25.40 -14.33 5.99
N ASN A 213 24.64 -15.25 6.59
CA ASN A 213 25.16 -16.22 7.53
C ASN A 213 26.20 -17.15 6.89
N VAL A 214 26.00 -17.55 5.64
CA VAL A 214 26.98 -18.35 4.89
C VAL A 214 28.25 -17.55 4.65
N ILE A 215 28.13 -16.28 4.27
CA ILE A 215 29.28 -15.37 4.07
C ILE A 215 30.08 -15.21 5.36
N ILE A 216 29.41 -14.97 6.49
CA ILE A 216 30.04 -14.79 7.80
C ILE A 216 30.81 -16.06 8.19
N ARG A 217 30.17 -17.23 8.11
CA ARG A 217 30.82 -18.52 8.40
C ARG A 217 32.03 -18.74 7.52
N PHE A 218 31.91 -18.49 6.24
CA PHE A 218 33.03 -18.67 5.30
C PHE A 218 34.22 -17.78 5.66
N ILE A 219 33.97 -16.55 6.12
CA ILE A 219 35.00 -15.62 6.61
C ILE A 219 35.67 -16.15 7.87
N GLU A 220 34.87 -16.66 8.81
CA GLU A 220 35.36 -17.23 10.07
C GLU A 220 36.20 -18.49 9.86
N GLU A 221 35.76 -19.40 8.99
CA GLU A 221 36.43 -20.68 8.71
C GLU A 221 37.76 -20.54 7.98
N HIS A 222 37.96 -19.44 7.22
CA HIS A 222 39.16 -19.27 6.39
C HIS A 222 40.23 -18.34 7.02
N SER A 223 40.24 -18.20 8.34
CA SER A 223 41.09 -17.36 9.18
C SER A 223 41.84 -16.23 8.44
N LEU A 224 41.49 -15.05 8.78
CA LEU A 224 41.67 -13.79 8.12
C LEU A 224 43.11 -13.28 8.06
N ASP A 225 43.84 -13.63 7.01
CA ASP A 225 45.10 -12.94 6.69
C ASP A 225 44.85 -11.75 5.71
N ALA A 226 45.86 -10.94 5.50
CA ALA A 226 45.81 -9.78 4.62
C ALA A 226 45.48 -10.13 3.14
N LYS A 227 45.64 -11.37 2.70
CA LYS A 227 45.26 -11.84 1.37
C LYS A 227 43.74 -12.07 1.28
N LEU A 228 43.12 -12.36 2.40
CA LEU A 228 41.69 -12.61 2.49
C LEU A 228 40.87 -11.30 2.42
N VAL A 229 41.42 -10.18 2.93
CA VAL A 229 40.74 -8.86 2.80
C VAL A 229 40.50 -8.52 1.35
N ASN A 230 41.46 -8.78 0.47
CA ASN A 230 41.27 -8.58 -0.96
C ASN A 230 40.18 -9.50 -1.52
N LYS A 231 40.17 -10.76 -1.08
CA LYS A 231 39.15 -11.73 -1.49
C LYS A 231 37.75 -11.35 -1.01
N LEU A 232 37.63 -10.84 0.22
CA LEU A 232 36.36 -10.33 0.74
C LEU A 232 35.86 -9.13 -0.03
N THR A 233 36.75 -8.22 -0.40
CA THR A 233 36.44 -7.08 -1.24
C THR A 233 35.89 -7.55 -2.59
N PHE A 234 36.52 -8.57 -3.18
CA PHE A 234 36.01 -9.20 -4.42
C PHE A 234 34.68 -9.91 -4.21
N ILE A 235 34.49 -10.62 -3.13
CA ILE A 235 33.26 -11.31 -2.82
C ILE A 235 32.12 -10.29 -2.67
N CYS A 236 32.32 -9.20 -1.92
CA CYS A 236 31.34 -8.14 -1.78
C CYS A 236 30.99 -7.52 -3.14
N PHE A 237 31.99 -7.27 -3.98
CA PHE A 237 31.82 -6.74 -5.32
C PHE A 237 31.10 -7.72 -6.24
N TYR A 238 31.44 -9.01 -6.18
CA TYR A 238 30.77 -10.08 -6.92
C TYR A 238 29.28 -10.16 -6.55
N PHE A 239 28.95 -10.17 -5.25
CA PHE A 239 27.55 -10.20 -4.81
C PHE A 239 26.79 -8.96 -5.25
N TYR A 240 27.43 -7.80 -5.20
CA TYR A 240 26.84 -6.58 -5.70
C TYR A 240 26.50 -6.65 -7.20
N VAL A 241 27.45 -7.12 -8.02
CA VAL A 241 27.25 -7.27 -9.47
C VAL A 241 26.15 -8.29 -9.81
N GLN A 242 26.02 -9.33 -8.98
CA GLN A 242 24.95 -10.32 -9.11
C GLN A 242 23.59 -9.86 -8.53
N GLY A 243 23.51 -8.63 -8.02
CA GLY A 243 22.28 -8.06 -7.47
C GLY A 243 21.91 -8.52 -6.06
N PHE A 244 22.83 -9.18 -5.33
CA PHE A 244 22.59 -9.53 -3.93
C PHE A 244 22.68 -8.30 -3.04
N LYS A 245 21.69 -8.15 -2.13
CA LYS A 245 21.68 -7.09 -1.13
C LYS A 245 22.21 -7.65 0.18
N LEU A 246 23.20 -6.99 0.75
CA LEU A 246 23.72 -7.34 2.08
C LEU A 246 22.79 -6.82 3.18
N SER A 247 22.58 -7.59 4.26
CA SER A 247 21.89 -7.07 5.43
C SER A 247 22.75 -5.99 6.13
N THR A 248 22.11 -5.12 6.91
CA THR A 248 22.80 -4.08 7.68
C THR A 248 23.87 -4.67 8.60
N GLN A 249 23.60 -5.81 9.20
CA GLN A 249 24.55 -6.49 10.10
C GLN A 249 25.79 -6.97 9.36
N THR A 250 25.62 -7.65 8.23
CA THR A 250 26.74 -8.12 7.38
C THR A 250 27.50 -6.94 6.79
N HIS A 251 26.79 -5.89 6.38
CA HIS A 251 27.39 -4.66 5.90
C HIS A 251 28.30 -4.03 6.96
N ASN A 252 27.81 -3.85 8.20
CA ASN A 252 28.60 -3.27 9.29
C ASN A 252 29.82 -4.14 9.64
N PHE A 253 29.63 -5.46 9.71
CA PHE A 253 30.72 -6.40 9.96
C PHE A 253 31.83 -6.29 8.90
N LEU A 254 31.47 -6.28 7.62
CA LEU A 254 32.43 -6.14 6.51
C LEU A 254 33.09 -4.75 6.51
N PHE A 255 32.33 -3.71 6.85
CA PHE A 255 32.88 -2.35 6.97
C PHE A 255 33.90 -2.24 8.07
N ASP A 256 33.58 -2.71 9.27
CA ASP A 256 34.49 -2.68 10.43
C ASP A 256 35.76 -3.50 10.14
N TYR A 257 35.58 -4.66 9.53
CA TYR A 257 36.67 -5.53 9.13
C TYR A 257 37.61 -4.90 8.09
N ILE A 258 37.05 -4.34 7.00
CA ILE A 258 37.81 -3.66 5.96
C ILE A 258 38.53 -2.42 6.54
N THR A 259 37.85 -1.68 7.41
CA THR A 259 38.43 -0.49 8.06
C THR A 259 39.60 -0.86 8.97
N PHE A 260 39.48 -1.93 9.75
CA PHE A 260 40.57 -2.44 10.61
C PHE A 260 41.83 -2.80 9.84
N TYR A 261 41.68 -3.39 8.64
CA TYR A 261 42.82 -3.78 7.81
C TYR A 261 43.30 -2.71 6.83
N ARG A 262 42.63 -1.55 6.74
CA ARG A 262 42.95 -0.46 5.82
C ARG A 262 44.40 0.02 5.94
N SER A 263 44.96 0.13 7.16
CA SER A 263 46.32 0.56 7.40
C SER A 263 47.40 -0.40 6.86
N ARG A 264 47.02 -1.66 6.61
CA ARG A 264 47.93 -2.69 6.11
C ARG A 264 47.92 -2.84 4.58
N ILE A 265 47.00 -2.15 3.90
CA ILE A 265 46.77 -2.24 2.44
C ILE A 265 47.58 -1.18 1.68
N HIS A 266 48.13 -0.17 2.36
CA HIS A 266 48.92 0.91 1.74
C HIS A 266 50.19 0.44 1.00
N GLU A 267 50.65 -0.79 1.22
CA GLU A 267 51.82 -1.36 0.56
C GLU A 267 51.50 -2.08 -0.76
N ARG A 268 50.25 -2.01 -1.25
CA ARG A 268 49.78 -2.79 -2.39
C ARG A 268 49.48 -1.94 -3.60
N GLY A 269 49.63 -2.56 -4.78
CA GLY A 269 49.55 -1.88 -6.06
C GLY A 269 48.22 -1.18 -6.40
N GLU A 270 48.26 -0.27 -7.36
CA GLU A 270 47.23 0.66 -7.75
C GLU A 270 45.85 0.01 -8.08
N ILE A 271 45.86 -1.22 -8.59
CA ILE A 271 44.65 -1.99 -8.92
C ILE A 271 43.90 -2.42 -7.65
N GLU A 272 44.66 -2.91 -6.65
CA GLU A 272 44.07 -3.35 -5.37
C GLU A 272 43.47 -2.18 -4.58
N GLN A 273 44.12 -1.01 -4.64
CA GLN A 273 43.60 0.22 -4.03
C GLN A 273 42.26 0.67 -4.68
N ARG A 274 42.15 0.58 -6.00
CA ARG A 274 40.90 0.95 -6.72
C ARG A 274 39.76 0.03 -6.33
N PHE A 275 39.98 -1.25 -6.22
CA PHE A 275 38.97 -2.21 -5.76
C PHE A 275 38.55 -1.95 -4.31
N PHE A 276 39.50 -1.67 -3.46
CA PHE A 276 39.24 -1.33 -2.06
C PHE A 276 38.38 -0.07 -1.94
N VAL A 277 38.75 1.00 -2.65
CA VAL A 277 37.97 2.26 -2.65
C VAL A 277 36.54 2.02 -3.17
N SER A 278 36.36 1.20 -4.20
CA SER A 278 35.05 0.87 -4.74
C SER A 278 34.20 0.05 -3.77
N ALA A 279 34.82 -0.91 -3.06
CA ALA A 279 34.14 -1.69 -2.03
C ALA A 279 33.76 -0.82 -0.82
N MET A 280 34.65 0.08 -0.38
CA MET A 280 34.37 1.03 0.70
C MET A 280 33.25 1.99 0.32
N GLN A 281 33.22 2.49 -0.93
CA GLN A 281 32.13 3.33 -1.43
C GLN A 281 30.80 2.56 -1.44
N PHE A 282 30.81 1.30 -1.84
CA PHE A 282 29.65 0.42 -1.79
C PHE A 282 29.15 0.23 -0.35
N LEU A 283 30.04 -0.04 0.60
CA LEU A 283 29.71 -0.26 2.01
C LEU A 283 29.24 1.02 2.72
N THR A 284 29.72 2.19 2.32
CA THR A 284 29.32 3.48 2.91
C THR A 284 28.06 4.07 2.32
N CYS A 285 27.70 3.70 1.09
CA CYS A 285 26.47 4.17 0.43
C CYS A 285 25.30 3.26 0.80
N ASN A 286 24.61 3.56 1.88
CA ASN A 286 23.35 2.88 2.28
C ASN A 286 22.20 3.06 1.29
N GLN A 287 22.40 3.75 0.19
CA GLN A 287 21.44 3.89 -0.90
C GLN A 287 22.08 3.46 -2.21
N VAL A 288 21.45 2.50 -2.84
CA VAL A 288 21.72 1.87 -4.13
C VAL A 288 21.66 2.87 -5.31
N GLN A 289 22.40 3.96 -5.20
CA GLN A 289 22.76 4.80 -6.33
C GLN A 289 24.29 4.93 -6.43
N LEU A 290 24.97 3.80 -6.30
CA LEU A 290 26.23 3.70 -6.99
C LEU A 290 25.93 3.81 -8.48
N ASN A 291 26.23 5.00 -8.98
CA ASN A 291 26.08 5.36 -10.38
C ASN A 291 26.38 4.13 -11.24
N ARG A 292 25.37 3.57 -11.90
CA ARG A 292 25.51 2.53 -12.94
C ARG A 292 26.62 2.88 -13.95
N TYR A 293 27.02 4.13 -13.97
CA TYR A 293 28.07 4.72 -14.80
C TYR A 293 29.49 4.30 -14.40
N ARG A 294 29.81 4.15 -13.11
CA ARG A 294 31.16 3.73 -12.68
C ARG A 294 31.38 2.23 -12.80
N LEU A 295 30.33 1.42 -12.68
CA LEU A 295 30.42 -0.03 -12.89
C LEU A 295 30.49 -0.44 -14.36
N ARG A 296 30.04 0.42 -15.30
CA ARG A 296 30.18 0.16 -16.73
C ARG A 296 31.64 0.12 -17.22
N ASN A 297 32.56 0.73 -16.47
CA ASN A 297 33.98 0.72 -16.81
C ASN A 297 34.73 -0.53 -16.32
N TYR A 298 34.06 -1.36 -15.50
CA TYR A 298 34.57 -2.70 -15.15
C TYR A 298 33.84 -3.69 -16.04
N THR A 299 34.49 -4.10 -17.13
CA THR A 299 33.92 -5.10 -18.02
C THR A 299 33.75 -6.43 -17.29
N LYS A 300 32.80 -7.26 -17.74
CA LYS A 300 32.70 -8.66 -17.25
C LYS A 300 34.05 -9.38 -17.29
N GLU A 301 34.90 -9.02 -18.22
CA GLU A 301 36.27 -9.57 -18.40
C GLU A 301 37.23 -9.13 -17.29
N SER A 302 37.20 -7.88 -16.84
CA SER A 302 38.06 -7.45 -15.72
C SER A 302 37.62 -8.07 -14.40
N ILE A 303 36.34 -8.29 -14.20
CA ILE A 303 35.82 -9.04 -13.04
C ILE A 303 36.19 -10.52 -13.17
N PHE A 304 36.05 -11.10 -14.35
CA PHE A 304 36.38 -12.48 -14.63
C PHE A 304 37.90 -12.74 -14.49
N CYS A 305 38.76 -11.84 -14.96
CA CYS A 305 40.21 -11.92 -14.73
C CYS A 305 40.55 -11.85 -13.23
N ALA A 306 39.89 -10.99 -12.50
CA ALA A 306 40.08 -10.88 -11.05
C ALA A 306 39.64 -12.16 -10.31
N LEU A 307 38.52 -12.78 -10.75
CA LEU A 307 38.03 -14.07 -10.27
C LEU A 307 38.96 -15.24 -10.67
N CYS A 308 39.54 -15.20 -11.87
CA CYS A 308 40.52 -16.19 -12.35
C CYS A 308 41.83 -16.13 -11.58
N MET A 309 42.19 -15.01 -10.96
CA MET A 309 43.29 -14.89 -10.03
C MET A 309 43.02 -15.54 -8.67
N ASP A 310 41.82 -15.97 -8.39
CA ASP A 310 41.51 -16.79 -7.21
C ASP A 310 42.04 -18.21 -7.40
N ARG A 311 43.29 -18.40 -7.02
CA ARG A 311 44.05 -19.65 -7.19
C ARG A 311 43.46 -20.89 -6.52
N LYS A 312 42.35 -20.75 -5.78
CA LYS A 312 41.76 -21.85 -4.99
C LYS A 312 40.26 -22.09 -5.24
N GLY A 313 39.63 -21.40 -6.16
CA GLY A 313 38.19 -21.57 -6.40
C GLY A 313 37.30 -21.16 -5.23
N LEU A 314 37.81 -20.39 -4.28
CA LEU A 314 37.11 -19.95 -3.05
C LEU A 314 35.80 -19.24 -3.35
N ILE A 315 35.75 -18.43 -4.40
CA ILE A 315 34.51 -17.70 -4.80
C ILE A 315 33.47 -18.67 -5.37
N LYS A 316 33.94 -19.68 -6.14
CA LYS A 316 33.05 -20.73 -6.69
C LYS A 316 32.49 -21.60 -5.56
N ASP A 317 33.31 -21.89 -4.54
CA ASP A 317 32.88 -22.67 -3.38
C ASP A 317 31.93 -21.88 -2.49
N LEU A 318 32.14 -20.58 -2.30
CA LEU A 318 31.22 -19.72 -1.61
C LEU A 318 29.88 -19.61 -2.36
N GLY A 319 29.91 -19.42 -3.69
CA GLY A 319 28.71 -19.40 -4.52
C GLY A 319 27.91 -20.69 -4.38
N ARG A 320 28.59 -21.86 -4.40
CA ARG A 320 27.94 -23.16 -4.20
C ARG A 320 27.32 -23.29 -2.81
N SER A 321 28.02 -22.86 -1.76
CA SER A 321 27.52 -22.89 -0.38
C SER A 321 26.29 -22.00 -0.20
N ILE A 322 26.25 -20.85 -0.86
CA ILE A 322 25.08 -19.95 -0.85
C ILE A 322 23.89 -20.60 -1.58
N ASP A 323 24.13 -21.15 -2.77
CA ASP A 323 23.09 -21.83 -3.55
C ASP A 323 22.52 -23.04 -2.80
N GLU A 324 23.32 -23.77 -2.05
CA GLU A 324 22.88 -24.86 -1.19
C GLU A 324 22.06 -24.40 0.01
N ALA A 325 22.43 -23.26 0.62
CA ALA A 325 21.72 -22.68 1.76
C ALA A 325 20.32 -22.15 1.38
N ILE A 326 20.14 -21.72 0.11
CA ILE A 326 18.90 -21.11 -0.39
C ILE A 326 17.92 -22.19 -0.90
N LYS A 327 18.35 -23.43 -1.17
CA LYS A 327 17.47 -24.48 -1.68
C LYS A 327 16.30 -24.74 -0.74
N PRO A 328 15.04 -24.72 -1.24
CA PRO A 328 13.89 -25.06 -0.43
C PRO A 328 13.97 -26.54 -0.04
N GLY A 329 14.03 -26.83 1.26
CA GLY A 329 13.98 -28.19 1.78
C GLY A 329 14.96 -28.52 2.92
N LYS A 330 15.88 -27.63 3.29
CA LYS A 330 16.76 -27.82 4.45
C LYS A 330 16.41 -26.85 5.61
N MET A 331 15.11 -26.78 5.96
CA MET A 331 14.75 -26.32 7.30
C MET A 331 14.52 -27.55 8.18
N ARG A 332 15.47 -27.82 9.06
CA ARG A 332 15.24 -28.54 10.31
C ARG A 332 15.25 -27.54 11.44
#